data_61ca34b658155eea360f90c7431652aa
#
_entry.id   61ca34b658155eea360f90c7431652aa
#
_cell.length_a   1.000
_cell.length_b   1.000
_cell.length_c   1.000
_cell.angle_alpha   90.00
_cell.angle_beta   90.00
_cell.angle_gamma   90.00
#
_symmetry.space_group_name_H-M   'P 1'
#
loop_
_entity.id
_entity.type
_entity.pdbx_description
1 polymer ?
#
loop_
_entity_poly.entity_id
_entity_poly.type
_entity_poly.pdbx_seq_one_letter_code
_entity_poly.pdbx_strand_id
1 'polypeptide(L)'
;MPGRTRTLDGAAPSRGRFVNSGNGPTLQSVDIGHADYLALIEPDSAFWALVRRDKLADAFSGKLPQSLARSRPDLQAEMDHLRFGLTPSAVYFNPTERCNLDCTYCYIPPKMRRSGRHMPAERVLKAMEILHAYFRRTLPRGHTPQIIFHGAEPLLNRDAVFEAIDRYKGKFLFGVQTNATRLDDSAVEFLTSRRVSIGLSLDAHSLAVADRTRRTWDGRGVYGDVLAAMDRLKGYDNWSVICTVSSENVAHLSKVVDFFHRRRVPTCLMNI
;
A
#
# COMPACT_ATOMS: atom_id res chain seq x y z
N MET A 1 46.25 -12.10 -2.49
CA MET A 1 45.87 -11.29 -3.65
C MET A 1 44.49 -10.68 -3.36
N PRO A 2 44.30 -9.34 -3.26
CA PRO A 2 43.03 -8.73 -2.92
C PRO A 2 42.17 -8.55 -4.18
N GLY A 3 40.92 -9.04 -4.10
CA GLY A 3 39.89 -8.89 -5.14
C GLY A 3 39.42 -7.43 -5.29
N ARG A 4 39.40 -6.95 -6.50
CA ARG A 4 38.95 -5.62 -6.90
C ARG A 4 37.42 -5.54 -6.73
N THR A 5 36.99 -4.67 -5.83
CA THR A 5 35.65 -4.11 -5.79
C THR A 5 35.41 -3.25 -7.04
N ARG A 6 34.49 -3.65 -7.91
CA ARG A 6 33.96 -2.77 -8.96
C ARG A 6 33.01 -1.78 -8.32
N THR A 7 33.43 -0.52 -8.26
CA THR A 7 32.54 0.62 -8.07
C THR A 7 31.61 0.72 -9.29
N LEU A 8 30.32 0.67 -9.08
CA LEU A 8 29.34 1.05 -10.09
C LEU A 8 29.36 2.57 -10.17
N ASP A 9 30.11 3.10 -11.14
CA ASP A 9 29.99 4.50 -11.50
C ASP A 9 28.61 4.78 -12.03
N GLY A 10 27.88 5.65 -11.31
CA GLY A 10 26.53 6.11 -11.63
C GLY A 10 26.53 6.96 -12.91
N ALA A 11 26.36 6.32 -14.06
CA ALA A 11 25.92 7.03 -15.25
C ALA A 11 24.42 7.34 -15.05
N ALA A 12 24.08 8.63 -15.01
CA ALA A 12 22.68 9.08 -15.03
C ALA A 12 21.97 8.46 -16.24
N PRO A 13 20.72 7.98 -16.11
CA PRO A 13 19.98 7.40 -17.23
C PRO A 13 19.91 8.44 -18.35
N SER A 14 20.41 8.09 -19.53
CA SER A 14 20.31 8.93 -20.73
C SER A 14 18.83 9.23 -20.97
N ARG A 15 18.47 10.52 -21.01
CA ARG A 15 17.12 11.00 -21.28
C ARG A 15 16.63 10.38 -22.59
N GLY A 16 15.55 9.59 -22.52
CA GLY A 16 14.92 8.98 -23.69
C GLY A 16 14.62 10.03 -24.77
N ARG A 17 14.93 9.72 -26.02
CA ARG A 17 14.53 10.56 -27.14
C ARG A 17 13.00 10.53 -27.25
N PHE A 18 12.37 11.67 -27.04
CA PHE A 18 10.96 11.88 -27.33
C PHE A 18 10.82 12.04 -28.84
N VAL A 19 10.04 11.19 -29.46
CA VAL A 19 9.59 11.39 -30.85
C VAL A 19 8.10 11.70 -30.80
N ASN A 20 7.75 12.97 -30.91
CA ASN A 20 6.37 13.43 -31.06
C ASN A 20 5.92 13.13 -32.50
N SER A 21 5.07 12.13 -32.69
CA SER A 21 4.25 12.01 -33.89
C SER A 21 2.90 12.63 -33.61
N GLY A 22 2.55 13.70 -34.33
CA GLY A 22 1.37 14.51 -34.07
C GLY A 22 0.08 13.71 -33.87
N ASN A 23 -0.75 14.15 -32.92
CA ASN A 23 -2.13 13.72 -32.60
C ASN A 23 -2.41 12.23 -32.32
N GLY A 24 -1.41 11.40 -32.05
CA GLY A 24 -1.56 10.00 -31.61
C GLY A 24 -0.92 9.76 -30.25
N PRO A 25 -1.21 8.62 -29.60
CA PRO A 25 -0.61 8.26 -28.31
C PRO A 25 0.92 8.23 -28.40
N THR A 26 1.59 8.87 -27.45
CA THR A 26 3.03 9.13 -27.50
C THR A 26 3.82 7.92 -27.03
N LEU A 27 4.23 7.05 -27.96
CA LEU A 27 5.18 5.98 -27.66
C LEU A 27 6.56 6.55 -27.29
N GLN A 28 7.15 6.03 -26.23
CA GLN A 28 8.47 6.40 -25.75
C GLN A 28 9.35 5.16 -25.64
N SER A 29 10.63 5.28 -25.98
CA SER A 29 11.60 4.22 -25.73
C SER A 29 12.45 4.53 -24.51
N VAL A 30 12.64 3.52 -23.65
CA VAL A 30 13.49 3.62 -22.46
C VAL A 30 14.59 2.58 -22.55
N ASP A 31 15.83 3.03 -22.39
CA ASP A 31 16.97 2.12 -22.29
C ASP A 31 16.99 1.46 -20.92
N ILE A 32 16.83 0.14 -20.90
CA ILE A 32 16.83 -0.69 -19.69
C ILE A 32 18.19 -1.33 -19.41
N GLY A 33 19.24 -0.91 -20.13
CA GLY A 33 20.58 -1.48 -19.99
C GLY A 33 20.76 -2.87 -20.58
N HIS A 34 19.79 -3.39 -21.36
CA HIS A 34 19.91 -4.68 -22.05
C HIS A 34 20.54 -4.51 -23.43
N ALA A 35 21.46 -5.43 -23.81
CA ALA A 35 22.20 -5.34 -25.08
C ALA A 35 21.27 -5.29 -26.32
N ASP A 36 20.22 -6.14 -26.35
CA ASP A 36 19.38 -6.34 -27.53
C ASP A 36 18.00 -5.68 -27.41
N TYR A 37 17.55 -5.28 -26.21
CA TYR A 37 16.17 -4.84 -25.98
C TYR A 37 16.10 -3.43 -25.39
N LEU A 38 15.01 -2.74 -25.73
CA LEU A 38 14.53 -1.51 -25.12
C LEU A 38 13.13 -1.74 -24.58
N ALA A 39 12.73 -1.01 -23.55
CA ALA A 39 11.33 -0.91 -23.20
C ALA A 39 10.67 0.16 -24.08
N LEU A 40 9.54 -0.21 -24.69
CA LEU A 40 8.65 0.73 -25.35
C LEU A 40 7.46 0.97 -24.42
N ILE A 41 7.16 2.21 -24.11
CA ILE A 41 6.09 2.58 -23.19
C ILE A 41 5.18 3.64 -23.80
N GLU A 42 3.92 3.57 -23.42
CA GLU A 42 2.90 4.58 -23.75
C GLU A 42 2.21 4.97 -22.44
N PRO A 43 2.62 6.10 -21.84
CA PRO A 43 2.14 6.48 -20.50
C PRO A 43 0.63 6.66 -20.40
N ASP A 44 -0.02 7.08 -21.51
CA ASP A 44 -1.45 7.35 -21.50
C ASP A 44 -2.34 6.11 -21.41
N SER A 45 -1.88 4.99 -21.98
CA SER A 45 -2.58 3.70 -21.92
C SER A 45 -1.95 2.71 -20.93
N ALA A 46 -0.84 3.09 -20.28
CA ALA A 46 0.02 2.19 -19.51
C ALA A 46 0.53 0.98 -20.32
N PHE A 47 0.46 1.05 -21.65
CA PHE A 47 1.02 0.02 -22.51
C PHE A 47 2.54 0.00 -22.39
N TRP A 48 3.11 -1.20 -22.31
CA TRP A 48 4.55 -1.40 -22.41
C TRP A 48 4.89 -2.72 -23.11
N ALA A 49 6.03 -2.74 -23.76
CA ALA A 49 6.57 -3.94 -24.41
C ALA A 49 8.10 -3.89 -24.45
N LEU A 50 8.73 -5.06 -24.48
CA LEU A 50 10.14 -5.17 -24.84
C LEU A 50 10.27 -5.27 -26.35
N VAL A 51 11.04 -4.40 -26.94
CA VAL A 51 11.29 -4.35 -28.39
C VAL A 51 12.78 -4.47 -28.66
N ARG A 52 13.14 -5.27 -29.64
CA ARG A 52 14.53 -5.36 -30.06
C ARG A 52 15.00 -4.03 -30.61
N ARG A 53 16.26 -3.65 -30.31
CA ARG A 53 16.85 -2.37 -30.73
C ARG A 53 16.80 -2.19 -32.24
N ASP A 54 17.02 -3.27 -33.04
CA ASP A 54 16.95 -3.27 -34.50
C ASP A 54 15.53 -3.12 -35.06
N LYS A 55 14.48 -3.31 -34.24
CA LYS A 55 13.05 -3.18 -34.60
C LYS A 55 12.40 -1.91 -34.06
N LEU A 56 13.15 -1.03 -33.41
CA LEU A 56 12.58 0.17 -32.80
C LEU A 56 11.91 1.11 -33.83
N ALA A 57 12.53 1.30 -35.01
CA ALA A 57 11.97 2.14 -36.06
C ALA A 57 10.64 1.57 -36.62
N ASP A 58 10.55 0.25 -36.75
CA ASP A 58 9.32 -0.42 -37.13
C ASP A 58 8.21 -0.21 -36.10
N ALA A 59 8.54 -0.31 -34.83
CA ALA A 59 7.60 -0.11 -33.73
C ALA A 59 7.03 1.33 -33.72
N PHE A 60 7.89 2.33 -33.91
CA PHE A 60 7.45 3.74 -33.99
C PHE A 60 6.66 4.06 -35.27
N SER A 61 6.88 3.31 -36.37
CA SER A 61 6.07 3.44 -37.58
C SER A 61 4.74 2.68 -37.54
N GLY A 62 4.35 2.14 -36.36
CA GLY A 62 3.11 1.41 -36.18
C GLY A 62 3.16 -0.08 -36.57
N LYS A 63 4.32 -0.61 -36.96
CA LYS A 63 4.53 -2.03 -37.27
C LYS A 63 4.83 -2.87 -36.03
N LEU A 64 3.94 -2.80 -35.04
CA LEU A 64 4.01 -3.67 -33.87
C LEU A 64 3.57 -5.10 -34.21
N PRO A 65 4.11 -6.12 -33.51
CA PRO A 65 3.57 -7.46 -33.58
C PRO A 65 2.04 -7.46 -33.35
N GLN A 66 1.32 -8.27 -34.10
CA GLN A 66 -0.16 -8.26 -34.08
C GLN A 66 -0.73 -8.50 -32.67
N SER A 67 -0.08 -9.32 -31.85
CA SER A 67 -0.46 -9.54 -30.45
C SER A 67 -0.40 -8.26 -29.61
N LEU A 68 0.66 -7.46 -29.78
CA LEU A 68 0.83 -6.19 -29.06
C LEU A 68 -0.11 -5.11 -29.61
N ALA A 69 -0.30 -5.06 -30.93
CA ALA A 69 -1.22 -4.10 -31.55
C ALA A 69 -2.68 -4.31 -31.12
N ARG A 70 -3.09 -5.55 -30.90
CA ARG A 70 -4.45 -5.90 -30.43
C ARG A 70 -4.72 -5.51 -28.98
N SER A 71 -3.73 -5.58 -28.09
CA SER A 71 -3.92 -5.27 -26.66
C SER A 71 -3.99 -3.77 -26.36
N ARG A 72 -3.50 -2.91 -27.25
CA ARG A 72 -3.47 -1.44 -26.98
C ARG A 72 -4.85 -0.81 -26.82
N PRO A 73 -5.86 -1.07 -27.67
CA PRO A 73 -7.21 -0.51 -27.47
C PRO A 73 -7.85 -0.92 -26.15
N ASP A 74 -7.65 -2.18 -25.74
CA ASP A 74 -8.18 -2.68 -24.46
C ASP A 74 -7.51 -1.98 -23.28
N LEU A 75 -6.18 -1.83 -23.29
CA LEU A 75 -5.44 -1.08 -22.28
C LEU A 75 -5.84 0.39 -22.24
N GLN A 76 -6.08 1.02 -23.41
CA GLN A 76 -6.58 2.39 -23.47
C GLN A 76 -7.96 2.50 -22.82
N ALA A 77 -8.88 1.60 -23.13
CA ALA A 77 -10.21 1.58 -22.54
C ALA A 77 -10.18 1.33 -21.02
N GLU A 78 -9.31 0.43 -20.55
CA GLU A 78 -9.08 0.19 -19.13
C GLU A 78 -8.50 1.43 -18.44
N MET A 79 -7.54 2.10 -19.06
CA MET A 79 -6.94 3.33 -18.51
C MET A 79 -7.95 4.47 -18.47
N ASP A 80 -8.78 4.65 -19.50
CA ASP A 80 -9.84 5.65 -19.51
C ASP A 80 -10.88 5.36 -18.41
N HIS A 81 -11.22 4.09 -18.21
CA HIS A 81 -12.07 3.69 -17.10
C HIS A 81 -11.40 3.99 -15.75
N LEU A 82 -10.11 3.69 -15.60
CA LEU A 82 -9.33 3.98 -14.38
C LEU A 82 -9.27 5.48 -14.09
N ARG A 83 -9.12 6.32 -15.11
CA ARG A 83 -9.01 7.79 -14.95
C ARG A 83 -10.34 8.49 -14.74
N PHE A 84 -11.40 8.04 -15.40
CA PHE A 84 -12.66 8.79 -15.51
C PHE A 84 -13.90 8.01 -15.11
N GLY A 85 -13.81 6.68 -15.04
CA GLY A 85 -14.95 5.78 -14.78
C GLY A 85 -14.92 5.10 -13.40
N LEU A 86 -13.88 5.34 -12.58
CA LEU A 86 -13.77 4.68 -11.29
C LEU A 86 -14.87 5.11 -10.33
N THR A 87 -15.52 4.11 -9.78
CA THR A 87 -16.37 4.28 -8.60
C THR A 87 -15.61 3.80 -7.39
N PRO A 88 -15.31 4.66 -6.40
CA PRO A 88 -14.68 4.23 -5.16
C PRO A 88 -15.44 3.07 -4.54
N SER A 89 -14.73 2.00 -4.18
CA SER A 89 -15.28 0.82 -3.47
C SER A 89 -14.68 0.64 -2.08
N ALA A 90 -13.64 1.41 -1.76
CA ALA A 90 -12.96 1.40 -0.46
C ALA A 90 -12.65 2.82 0.00
N VAL A 91 -12.66 3.04 1.31
CA VAL A 91 -12.29 4.31 1.94
C VAL A 91 -11.33 4.03 3.09
N TYR A 92 -10.19 4.72 3.08
CA TYR A 92 -9.33 4.86 4.25
C TYR A 92 -9.87 5.98 5.12
N PHE A 93 -10.29 5.64 6.33
CA PHE A 93 -10.95 6.57 7.25
C PHE A 93 -10.10 6.79 8.50
N ASN A 94 -9.77 8.05 8.78
CA ASN A 94 -8.95 8.43 9.92
C ASN A 94 -9.82 8.89 11.10
N PRO A 95 -10.08 8.01 12.10
CA PRO A 95 -10.93 8.35 13.25
C PRO A 95 -10.20 9.24 14.28
N THR A 96 -8.90 9.41 14.12
CA THR A 96 -8.07 10.21 15.02
C THR A 96 -6.85 10.79 14.34
N GLU A 97 -6.38 11.93 14.81
CA GLU A 97 -5.10 12.54 14.42
C GLU A 97 -3.94 12.05 15.31
N ARG A 98 -4.25 11.37 16.43
CA ARG A 98 -3.26 11.00 17.45
C ARG A 98 -2.63 9.64 17.18
N CYS A 99 -1.33 9.55 17.52
CA CYS A 99 -0.59 8.30 17.56
C CYS A 99 0.28 8.27 18.83
N ASN A 100 0.41 7.12 19.42
CA ASN A 100 1.31 6.89 20.58
C ASN A 100 2.74 6.57 20.15
N LEU A 101 3.04 6.58 18.83
CA LEU A 101 4.38 6.36 18.30
C LEU A 101 4.98 7.61 17.65
N ASP A 102 6.32 7.67 17.69
CA ASP A 102 7.17 8.62 17.00
C ASP A 102 8.02 7.92 15.93
N CYS A 103 7.35 7.35 14.93
CA CYS A 103 8.05 6.71 13.82
C CYS A 103 8.82 7.75 13.00
N THR A 104 10.10 7.46 12.68
CA THR A 104 11.02 8.41 12.04
C THR A 104 10.61 8.83 10.63
N TYR A 105 9.92 7.96 9.91
CA TYR A 105 9.45 8.18 8.53
C TYR A 105 8.00 8.64 8.42
N CYS A 106 7.31 8.84 9.56
CA CYS A 106 5.89 9.14 9.53
C CYS A 106 5.61 10.50 8.87
N TYR A 107 4.76 10.50 7.82
CA TYR A 107 4.38 11.71 7.08
C TYR A 107 3.46 12.65 7.86
N ILE A 108 2.79 12.14 8.93
CA ILE A 108 1.91 12.96 9.77
C ILE A 108 2.76 13.81 10.71
N PRO A 109 2.55 15.14 10.76
CA PRO A 109 3.35 16.03 11.60
C PRO A 109 3.38 15.60 13.08
N PRO A 110 4.55 15.63 13.76
CA PRO A 110 4.68 15.21 15.15
C PRO A 110 3.71 15.91 16.11
N LYS A 111 3.48 17.21 15.93
CA LYS A 111 2.52 17.98 16.74
C LYS A 111 1.10 17.40 16.64
N MET A 112 0.67 17.03 15.44
CA MET A 112 -0.66 16.44 15.20
C MET A 112 -0.74 15.06 15.86
N ARG A 113 0.25 14.19 15.66
CA ARG A 113 0.30 12.85 16.27
C ARG A 113 0.28 12.89 17.80
N ARG A 114 0.95 13.88 18.41
CA ARG A 114 1.09 13.98 19.86
C ARG A 114 -0.13 14.61 20.54
N SER A 115 -0.73 15.63 19.94
CA SER A 115 -1.78 16.45 20.56
C SER A 115 -3.00 16.70 19.68
N GLY A 116 -3.16 15.95 18.59
CA GLY A 116 -4.32 16.02 17.70
C GLY A 116 -5.60 15.57 18.40
N ARG A 117 -6.71 15.58 17.65
CA ARG A 117 -8.04 15.30 18.19
C ARG A 117 -8.51 13.89 17.81
N HIS A 118 -9.30 13.29 18.67
CA HIS A 118 -10.15 12.16 18.33
C HIS A 118 -11.44 12.67 17.70
N MET A 119 -11.91 11.99 16.68
CA MET A 119 -13.25 12.25 16.13
C MET A 119 -14.30 11.67 17.10
N PRO A 120 -15.26 12.47 17.57
CA PRO A 120 -16.36 11.95 18.40
C PRO A 120 -17.12 10.82 17.72
N ALA A 121 -17.59 9.84 18.48
CA ALA A 121 -18.29 8.66 17.95
C ALA A 121 -19.46 9.03 17.05
N GLU A 122 -20.26 10.01 17.42
CA GLU A 122 -21.37 10.52 16.63
C GLU A 122 -20.95 11.04 15.25
N ARG A 123 -19.76 11.66 15.14
CA ARG A 123 -19.22 12.12 13.85
C ARG A 123 -18.72 10.94 13.01
N VAL A 124 -18.09 9.95 13.64
CA VAL A 124 -17.70 8.71 12.94
C VAL A 124 -18.94 8.03 12.38
N LEU A 125 -19.97 7.88 13.18
CA LEU A 125 -21.24 7.27 12.75
C LEU A 125 -21.93 8.06 11.64
N LYS A 126 -21.91 9.39 11.72
CA LYS A 126 -22.48 10.25 10.66
C LYS A 126 -21.70 10.11 9.35
N ALA A 127 -20.38 9.98 9.42
CA ALA A 127 -19.56 9.70 8.24
C ALA A 127 -19.90 8.33 7.64
N MET A 128 -20.08 7.28 8.46
CA MET A 128 -20.49 5.95 7.98
C MET A 128 -21.87 6.01 7.32
N GLU A 129 -22.82 6.77 7.84
CA GLU A 129 -24.15 6.97 7.23
C GLU A 129 -24.01 7.58 5.81
N ILE A 130 -23.22 8.65 5.68
CA ILE A 130 -22.98 9.33 4.41
C ILE A 130 -22.33 8.38 3.41
N LEU A 131 -21.29 7.65 3.83
CA LEU A 131 -20.59 6.69 2.98
C LEU A 131 -21.52 5.54 2.56
N HIS A 132 -22.34 5.03 3.46
CA HIS A 132 -23.31 3.99 3.12
C HIS A 132 -24.33 4.48 2.09
N ALA A 133 -24.87 5.69 2.25
CA ALA A 133 -25.79 6.29 1.27
C ALA A 133 -25.11 6.52 -0.09
N TYR A 134 -23.84 6.92 -0.10
CA TYR A 134 -23.04 7.08 -1.32
C TYR A 134 -22.86 5.75 -2.04
N PHE A 135 -22.34 4.73 -1.36
CA PHE A 135 -22.03 3.43 -1.96
C PHE A 135 -23.29 2.69 -2.45
N ARG A 136 -24.41 2.86 -1.78
CA ARG A 136 -25.70 2.30 -2.25
C ARG A 136 -26.15 2.86 -3.61
N ARG A 137 -25.71 4.07 -3.96
CA ARG A 137 -26.07 4.71 -5.24
C ARG A 137 -25.05 4.43 -6.34
N THR A 138 -23.80 4.20 -5.98
CA THR A 138 -22.68 4.17 -6.91
C THR A 138 -22.14 2.78 -7.19
N LEU A 139 -22.22 1.86 -6.22
CA LEU A 139 -21.73 0.50 -6.43
C LEU A 139 -22.78 -0.40 -7.07
N PRO A 140 -22.38 -1.34 -7.93
CA PRO A 140 -23.25 -2.38 -8.46
C PRO A 140 -23.90 -3.21 -7.33
N ARG A 141 -25.09 -3.75 -7.61
CA ARG A 141 -25.78 -4.65 -6.65
C ARG A 141 -24.89 -5.84 -6.30
N GLY A 142 -24.85 -6.19 -5.02
CA GLY A 142 -24.05 -7.32 -4.51
C GLY A 142 -22.61 -6.97 -4.14
N HIS A 143 -22.13 -5.75 -4.46
CA HIS A 143 -20.81 -5.30 -4.01
C HIS A 143 -20.91 -4.69 -2.61
N THR A 144 -20.05 -5.18 -1.71
CA THR A 144 -19.94 -4.64 -0.35
C THR A 144 -18.71 -3.74 -0.29
N PRO A 145 -18.87 -2.44 -0.02
CA PRO A 145 -17.74 -1.51 0.07
C PRO A 145 -16.90 -1.75 1.32
N GLN A 146 -15.64 -1.32 1.27
CA GLN A 146 -14.69 -1.48 2.36
C GLN A 146 -14.43 -0.15 3.07
N ILE A 147 -14.40 -0.18 4.40
CA ILE A 147 -13.93 0.91 5.26
C ILE A 147 -12.71 0.42 6.02
N ILE A 148 -11.58 1.08 5.81
CA ILE A 148 -10.33 0.77 6.49
C ILE A 148 -10.04 1.89 7.47
N PHE A 149 -10.18 1.63 8.77
CA PHE A 149 -9.75 2.55 9.79
C PHE A 149 -8.22 2.62 9.79
N HIS A 150 -7.74 3.80 9.48
CA HIS A 150 -6.34 4.10 9.25
C HIS A 150 -6.00 5.46 9.88
N GLY A 151 -4.89 6.03 9.52
CA GLY A 151 -4.47 7.34 9.95
C GLY A 151 -3.39 7.24 10.99
N ALA A 152 -3.42 8.04 12.08
CA ALA A 152 -2.37 8.00 13.08
C ALA A 152 -2.32 6.64 13.81
N GLU A 153 -3.19 6.41 14.80
CA GLU A 153 -3.41 5.09 15.39
C GLU A 153 -4.91 4.92 15.72
N PRO A 154 -5.67 4.19 14.91
CA PRO A 154 -7.13 4.12 15.07
C PRO A 154 -7.58 3.53 16.41
N LEU A 155 -6.81 2.62 17.00
CA LEU A 155 -7.16 2.01 18.28
C LEU A 155 -6.93 2.92 19.50
N LEU A 156 -6.43 4.15 19.30
CA LEU A 156 -6.51 5.20 20.33
C LEU A 156 -7.91 5.81 20.45
N ASN A 157 -8.74 5.63 19.41
CA ASN A 157 -10.16 6.01 19.42
C ASN A 157 -11.05 4.76 19.30
N ARG A 158 -10.68 3.73 20.05
CA ARG A 158 -11.23 2.36 19.96
C ARG A 158 -12.75 2.32 20.09
N ASP A 159 -13.32 3.05 21.03
CA ASP A 159 -14.75 3.01 21.29
C ASP A 159 -15.57 3.49 20.09
N ALA A 160 -15.17 4.60 19.47
CA ALA A 160 -15.83 5.11 18.27
C ALA A 160 -15.66 4.19 17.06
N VAL A 161 -14.47 3.56 16.92
CA VAL A 161 -14.19 2.58 15.86
C VAL A 161 -15.06 1.33 16.05
N PHE A 162 -15.11 0.80 17.26
CA PHE A 162 -15.87 -0.41 17.58
C PHE A 162 -17.36 -0.19 17.45
N GLU A 163 -17.87 0.94 17.90
CA GLU A 163 -19.30 1.29 17.72
C GLU A 163 -19.65 1.38 16.22
N ALA A 164 -18.78 1.97 15.39
CA ALA A 164 -19.01 2.05 13.95
C ALA A 164 -19.01 0.67 13.30
N ILE A 165 -18.09 -0.23 13.68
CA ILE A 165 -18.05 -1.61 13.20
C ILE A 165 -19.33 -2.35 13.56
N ASP A 166 -19.79 -2.28 14.80
CA ASP A 166 -21.01 -2.95 15.25
C ASP A 166 -22.25 -2.44 14.55
N ARG A 167 -22.42 -1.12 14.49
CA ARG A 167 -23.62 -0.50 13.91
C ARG A 167 -23.74 -0.72 12.39
N TYR A 168 -22.62 -0.85 11.71
CA TYR A 168 -22.59 -1.01 10.24
C TYR A 168 -22.14 -2.41 9.80
N LYS A 169 -22.13 -3.39 10.70
CA LYS A 169 -21.90 -4.80 10.38
C LYS A 169 -22.80 -5.26 9.24
N GLY A 170 -22.22 -5.93 8.25
CA GLY A 170 -22.92 -6.41 7.06
C GLY A 170 -23.23 -5.34 6.00
N LYS A 171 -22.96 -4.05 6.29
CA LYS A 171 -23.06 -2.95 5.31
C LYS A 171 -21.71 -2.61 4.68
N PHE A 172 -20.64 -2.88 5.42
CA PHE A 172 -19.24 -2.67 5.01
C PHE A 172 -18.40 -3.90 5.34
N LEU A 173 -17.35 -4.10 4.55
CA LEU A 173 -16.18 -4.87 4.95
C LEU A 173 -15.26 -3.92 5.72
N PHE A 174 -14.97 -4.26 6.97
CA PHE A 174 -14.11 -3.41 7.80
C PHE A 174 -12.67 -3.89 7.82
N GLY A 175 -11.75 -2.94 7.88
CA GLY A 175 -10.35 -3.15 8.14
C GLY A 175 -9.82 -2.16 9.18
N VAL A 176 -8.77 -2.56 9.88
CA VAL A 176 -8.01 -1.70 10.83
C VAL A 176 -6.53 -1.85 10.51
N GLN A 177 -5.84 -0.73 10.24
CA GLN A 177 -4.39 -0.70 10.15
C GLN A 177 -3.83 -0.10 11.44
N THR A 178 -3.01 -0.87 12.15
CA THR A 178 -2.57 -0.51 13.50
C THR A 178 -1.08 -0.76 13.72
N ASN A 179 -0.49 0.01 14.61
CA ASN A 179 0.86 -0.21 15.13
C ASN A 179 0.94 -1.35 16.18
N ALA A 180 -0.17 -2.03 16.42
CA ALA A 180 -0.36 -3.17 17.31
C ALA A 180 -0.27 -2.88 18.83
N THR A 181 0.22 -1.73 19.27
CA THR A 181 0.44 -1.46 20.72
C THR A 181 -0.84 -1.43 21.56
N ARG A 182 -2.01 -1.32 20.89
CA ARG A 182 -3.35 -1.32 21.51
C ARG A 182 -4.19 -2.54 21.12
N LEU A 183 -3.56 -3.53 20.50
CA LEU A 183 -4.22 -4.77 20.08
C LEU A 183 -4.11 -5.83 21.21
N ASP A 184 -4.79 -5.57 22.30
CA ASP A 184 -4.94 -6.48 23.44
C ASP A 184 -5.92 -7.64 23.10
N ASP A 185 -6.08 -8.60 24.02
CA ASP A 185 -6.90 -9.78 23.81
C ASP A 185 -8.37 -9.39 23.54
N SER A 186 -8.89 -8.38 24.23
CA SER A 186 -10.27 -7.91 24.03
C SER A 186 -10.47 -7.26 22.66
N ALA A 187 -9.47 -6.52 22.17
CA ALA A 187 -9.51 -5.92 20.83
C ALA A 187 -9.41 -7.00 19.74
N VAL A 188 -8.54 -8.00 19.93
CA VAL A 188 -8.43 -9.13 19.01
C VAL A 188 -9.75 -9.90 18.94
N GLU A 189 -10.33 -10.27 20.09
CA GLU A 189 -11.62 -10.96 20.14
C GLU A 189 -12.72 -10.17 19.44
N PHE A 190 -12.83 -8.88 19.73
CA PHE A 190 -13.80 -8.00 19.07
C PHE A 190 -13.64 -7.98 17.55
N LEU A 191 -12.44 -7.74 17.06
CA LEU A 191 -12.15 -7.59 15.63
C LEU A 191 -12.31 -8.92 14.88
N THR A 192 -11.79 -10.02 15.43
CA THR A 192 -11.79 -11.32 14.75
C THR A 192 -13.21 -11.93 14.70
N SER A 193 -14.00 -11.81 15.78
CA SER A 193 -15.41 -12.27 15.81
C SER A 193 -16.29 -11.52 14.80
N ARG A 194 -15.88 -10.34 14.34
CA ARG A 194 -16.57 -9.54 13.31
C ARG A 194 -15.93 -9.63 11.94
N ARG A 195 -14.94 -10.51 11.76
CA ARG A 195 -14.22 -10.72 10.50
C ARG A 195 -13.56 -9.45 9.96
N VAL A 196 -13.12 -8.55 10.84
CA VAL A 196 -12.41 -7.32 10.48
C VAL A 196 -11.01 -7.67 9.97
N SER A 197 -10.60 -7.14 8.82
CA SER A 197 -9.23 -7.28 8.33
C SER A 197 -8.26 -6.48 9.21
N ILE A 198 -7.16 -7.10 9.62
CA ILE A 198 -6.19 -6.46 10.54
C ILE A 198 -4.84 -6.32 9.85
N GLY A 199 -4.40 -5.08 9.60
CA GLY A 199 -3.07 -4.76 9.09
C GLY A 199 -2.13 -4.36 10.23
N LEU A 200 -1.08 -5.15 10.47
CA LEU A 200 -0.05 -4.85 11.46
C LEU A 200 1.12 -4.12 10.79
N SER A 201 1.58 -3.04 11.38
CA SER A 201 2.74 -2.33 10.85
C SER A 201 4.04 -2.89 11.41
N LEU A 202 4.86 -3.53 10.55
CA LEU A 202 6.18 -4.06 10.92
C LEU A 202 7.16 -3.98 9.77
N ASP A 203 8.27 -3.28 9.95
CA ASP A 203 9.21 -2.94 8.88
C ASP A 203 10.48 -3.80 8.87
N ALA A 204 10.64 -4.69 9.85
CA ALA A 204 11.90 -5.43 10.00
C ALA A 204 11.71 -6.82 10.64
N HIS A 205 12.72 -7.67 10.40
CA HIS A 205 12.78 -9.05 10.90
C HIS A 205 13.39 -9.15 12.31
N SER A 206 13.92 -8.07 12.85
CA SER A 206 14.62 -8.07 14.17
C SER A 206 14.35 -6.77 14.91
N LEU A 207 14.42 -6.88 16.25
CA LEU A 207 14.29 -5.76 17.18
C LEU A 207 15.27 -4.63 16.84
N ALA A 208 16.53 -4.97 16.60
CA ALA A 208 17.58 -3.97 16.35
C ALA A 208 17.32 -3.09 15.13
N VAL A 209 16.59 -3.58 14.13
CA VAL A 209 16.23 -2.81 12.95
C VAL A 209 14.87 -2.13 13.14
N ALA A 210 13.87 -2.85 13.65
CA ALA A 210 12.50 -2.33 13.84
C ALA A 210 12.45 -1.13 14.77
N ASP A 211 13.12 -1.21 15.91
CA ASP A 211 13.04 -0.20 16.95
C ASP A 211 13.89 1.06 16.67
N ARG A 212 14.68 1.08 15.58
CA ARG A 212 15.27 2.32 15.06
C ARG A 212 14.24 3.27 14.48
N THR A 213 13.22 2.73 13.85
CA THR A 213 12.23 3.50 13.10
C THR A 213 10.90 3.63 13.81
N ARG A 214 10.47 2.57 14.55
CA ARG A 214 9.17 2.51 15.21
C ARG A 214 9.31 2.47 16.72
N ARG A 215 9.07 3.61 17.36
CA ARG A 215 9.22 3.76 18.81
C ARG A 215 8.13 4.67 19.37
N THR A 216 7.88 4.53 20.66
CA THR A 216 7.01 5.43 21.43
C THR A 216 7.67 6.81 21.60
N TRP A 217 6.92 7.79 22.08
CA TRP A 217 7.41 9.15 22.33
C TRP A 217 8.52 9.23 23.39
N ASP A 218 8.63 8.23 24.25
CA ASP A 218 9.69 8.06 25.26
C ASP A 218 10.87 7.20 24.78
N GLY A 219 10.85 6.79 23.50
CA GLY A 219 11.94 6.08 22.84
C GLY A 219 11.89 4.56 22.95
N ARG A 220 10.89 3.96 23.62
CA ARG A 220 10.75 2.50 23.71
C ARG A 220 10.35 1.95 22.33
N GLY A 221 11.07 0.93 21.85
CA GLY A 221 10.71 0.20 20.64
C GLY A 221 9.43 -0.62 20.80
N VAL A 222 8.78 -0.96 19.69
CA VAL A 222 7.48 -1.67 19.67
C VAL A 222 7.50 -3.01 18.95
N TYR A 223 8.68 -3.51 18.60
CA TYR A 223 8.84 -4.80 17.93
C TYR A 223 8.17 -5.94 18.71
N GLY A 224 8.37 -5.98 20.03
CA GLY A 224 7.75 -6.97 20.90
C GLY A 224 6.23 -6.90 20.94
N ASP A 225 5.65 -5.69 20.93
CA ASP A 225 4.19 -5.50 20.89
C ASP A 225 3.60 -6.10 19.60
N VAL A 226 4.27 -5.89 18.45
CA VAL A 226 3.81 -6.44 17.16
C VAL A 226 3.92 -7.96 17.13
N LEU A 227 5.01 -8.54 17.67
CA LEU A 227 5.14 -10.00 17.77
C LEU A 227 4.05 -10.62 18.65
N ALA A 228 3.76 -10.01 19.77
CA ALA A 228 2.67 -10.46 20.66
C ALA A 228 1.31 -10.38 19.95
N ALA A 229 1.07 -9.32 19.15
CA ALA A 229 -0.14 -9.22 18.34
C ALA A 229 -0.23 -10.31 17.27
N MET A 230 0.89 -10.62 16.58
CA MET A 230 0.93 -11.76 15.63
C MET A 230 0.61 -13.09 16.32
N ASP A 231 1.10 -13.30 17.54
CA ASP A 231 0.83 -14.52 18.29
C ASP A 231 -0.64 -14.63 18.70
N ARG A 232 -1.30 -13.52 19.05
CA ARG A 232 -2.75 -13.46 19.33
C ARG A 232 -3.60 -13.72 18.10
N LEU A 233 -3.10 -13.40 16.90
CA LEU A 233 -3.81 -13.62 15.64
C LEU A 233 -3.60 -15.01 15.04
N LYS A 234 -2.90 -15.91 15.73
CA LYS A 234 -2.76 -17.31 15.29
C LYS A 234 -4.13 -17.96 15.09
N GLY A 235 -4.33 -18.57 13.92
CA GLY A 235 -5.62 -19.18 13.54
C GLY A 235 -6.63 -18.22 12.92
N TYR A 236 -6.36 -16.93 12.91
CA TYR A 236 -7.13 -15.96 12.15
C TYR A 236 -6.44 -15.74 10.78
N ASP A 237 -7.21 -15.80 9.69
CA ASP A 237 -6.68 -15.75 8.32
C ASP A 237 -6.76 -14.35 7.68
N ASN A 238 -7.61 -13.46 8.24
CA ASN A 238 -7.88 -12.14 7.66
C ASN A 238 -7.01 -11.04 8.28
N TRP A 239 -5.69 -11.25 8.27
CA TRP A 239 -4.73 -10.23 8.69
C TRP A 239 -3.51 -10.17 7.75
N SER A 240 -2.79 -9.08 7.82
CA SER A 240 -1.62 -8.81 6.98
C SER A 240 -0.56 -8.03 7.76
N VAL A 241 0.66 -8.00 7.21
CA VAL A 241 1.69 -7.05 7.64
C VAL A 241 1.86 -5.98 6.58
N ILE A 242 2.03 -4.75 7.04
CA ILE A 242 2.38 -3.60 6.20
C ILE A 242 3.81 -3.20 6.58
N CYS A 243 4.72 -3.34 5.62
CA CYS A 243 6.12 -3.02 5.75
C CYS A 243 6.44 -1.76 4.94
N THR A 244 6.86 -0.69 5.61
CA THR A 244 7.39 0.50 4.94
C THR A 244 8.85 0.27 4.63
N VAL A 245 9.19 0.27 3.34
CA VAL A 245 10.59 0.15 2.88
C VAL A 245 11.26 1.50 2.99
N SER A 246 12.42 1.51 3.64
CA SER A 246 13.22 2.72 3.86
C SER A 246 14.72 2.39 3.77
N SER A 247 15.58 3.40 3.87
CA SER A 247 17.03 3.21 3.94
C SER A 247 17.47 2.30 5.10
N GLU A 248 16.68 2.23 6.17
CA GLU A 248 16.99 1.43 7.37
C GLU A 248 16.79 -0.08 7.16
N ASN A 249 15.90 -0.49 6.26
CA ASN A 249 15.53 -1.89 6.08
C ASN A 249 15.74 -2.45 4.67
N VAL A 250 15.95 -1.62 3.65
CA VAL A 250 16.08 -2.04 2.25
C VAL A 250 17.15 -3.13 2.04
N ALA A 251 18.28 -3.01 2.72
CA ALA A 251 19.36 -4.01 2.66
C ALA A 251 19.00 -5.36 3.33
N HIS A 252 17.89 -5.42 4.04
CA HIS A 252 17.46 -6.59 4.81
C HIS A 252 16.14 -7.18 4.32
N LEU A 253 15.60 -6.76 3.19
CA LEU A 253 14.25 -7.18 2.73
C LEU A 253 14.13 -8.68 2.53
N SER A 254 15.16 -9.38 2.05
CA SER A 254 15.15 -10.85 1.96
C SER A 254 14.93 -11.50 3.33
N LYS A 255 15.62 -11.00 4.37
CA LYS A 255 15.46 -11.50 5.74
C LYS A 255 14.07 -11.16 6.32
N VAL A 256 13.49 -10.03 5.91
CA VAL A 256 12.13 -9.63 6.30
C VAL A 256 11.11 -10.59 5.69
N VAL A 257 11.24 -10.92 4.40
CA VAL A 257 10.38 -11.90 3.72
C VAL A 257 10.50 -13.27 4.35
N ASP A 258 11.72 -13.76 4.58
CA ASP A 258 11.97 -15.04 5.26
C ASP A 258 11.36 -15.07 6.67
N PHE A 259 11.44 -13.97 7.39
CA PHE A 259 10.85 -13.85 8.73
C PHE A 259 9.33 -13.95 8.68
N PHE A 260 8.66 -13.22 7.77
CA PHE A 260 7.21 -13.29 7.61
C PHE A 260 6.76 -14.67 7.16
N HIS A 261 7.50 -15.32 6.26
CA HIS A 261 7.21 -16.69 5.85
C HIS A 261 7.28 -17.66 7.02
N ARG A 262 8.36 -17.62 7.83
CA ARG A 262 8.49 -18.48 9.03
C ARG A 262 7.40 -18.22 10.07
N ARG A 263 6.92 -16.97 10.17
CA ARG A 263 5.82 -16.57 11.06
C ARG A 263 4.44 -16.91 10.50
N ARG A 264 4.37 -17.46 9.28
CA ARG A 264 3.11 -17.76 8.56
C ARG A 264 2.20 -16.54 8.44
N VAL A 265 2.78 -15.38 8.15
CA VAL A 265 2.02 -14.15 7.84
C VAL A 265 1.21 -14.40 6.57
N PRO A 266 -0.13 -14.27 6.59
CA PRO A 266 -0.96 -14.60 5.43
C PRO A 266 -0.66 -13.71 4.21
N THR A 267 -0.45 -12.42 4.46
CA THR A 267 -0.20 -11.42 3.40
C THR A 267 0.74 -10.33 3.91
N CYS A 268 1.67 -9.90 3.07
CA CYS A 268 2.53 -8.75 3.34
C CYS A 268 2.41 -7.74 2.21
N LEU A 269 2.19 -6.48 2.56
CA LEU A 269 2.23 -5.32 1.66
C LEU A 269 3.53 -4.56 1.94
N MET A 270 4.31 -4.32 0.89
CA MET A 270 5.54 -3.52 0.98
C MET A 270 5.31 -2.18 0.28
N ASN A 271 5.38 -1.09 1.05
CA ASN A 271 5.24 0.27 0.57
C ASN A 271 6.63 0.92 0.49
N ILE A 272 6.92 1.61 -0.61
CA ILE A 272 8.19 2.33 -0.84
C ILE A 272 7.94 3.82 -0.67
#